data_debb208747e5f475cface7634a587eac
#
_entry.id   debb208747e5f475cface7634a587eac
#
_cell.length_a   1.000
_cell.length_b   1.000
_cell.length_c   1.000
_cell.angle_alpha   90.00
_cell.angle_beta   90.00
_cell.angle_gamma   90.00
#
_symmetry.space_group_name_H-M   'P 1'
#
loop_
_entity.id
_entity.type
_entity.pdbx_description
1 polymer ?
#
loop_
_entity_poly.entity_id
_entity_poly.type
_entity_poly.pdbx_seq_one_letter_code
_entity_poly.pdbx_strand_id
1 'polypeptide(L)'
;MNQLNIFIEITRLKKPIGYMLLFWPCAWGLTLAYDFKDSLNDYFFYLTLFFLGSILMRSAGCIVNDILDKEFDKKVERTKDRPLASGKVSWKLALIYALVLCLLAFIVLLNFNLFTIILALGSMPLAFTYPLMKRYTYWPQLFLGITFNYGLVLGWTSFTEQISLIPLLFYFGAIFWTLGYDTIYGYQDIKDDEIIGLKSTSIKFKKNSKLFLFLCLSLIHISEPTRLRH
;
A
#
# COMPACT_ATOMS: atom_id res chain seq x y z
N MET A 1 -25.28 -9.38 13.21
CA MET A 1 -24.20 -8.39 13.32
C MET A 1 -24.69 -7.06 12.74
N ASN A 2 -24.47 -5.93 13.39
CA ASN A 2 -24.91 -4.62 12.87
C ASN A 2 -24.11 -4.29 11.60
N GLN A 3 -24.73 -3.62 10.60
CA GLN A 3 -24.11 -3.19 9.34
C GLN A 3 -22.83 -2.38 9.56
N LEU A 4 -22.79 -1.54 10.60
CA LEU A 4 -21.61 -0.78 10.99
C LEU A 4 -20.41 -1.69 11.36
N ASN A 5 -20.67 -2.78 12.09
CA ASN A 5 -19.60 -3.72 12.48
C ASN A 5 -19.06 -4.47 11.26
N ILE A 6 -19.92 -4.82 10.31
CA ILE A 6 -19.52 -5.45 9.03
C ILE A 6 -18.65 -4.48 8.23
N PHE A 7 -19.07 -3.21 8.13
CA PHE A 7 -18.27 -2.17 7.45
C PHE A 7 -16.89 -1.99 8.08
N ILE A 8 -16.81 -1.88 9.41
CA ILE A 8 -15.53 -1.74 10.13
C ILE A 8 -14.62 -2.97 9.92
N GLU A 9 -15.21 -4.16 9.84
CA GLU A 9 -14.46 -5.40 9.62
C GLU A 9 -13.92 -5.50 8.19
N ILE A 10 -14.74 -5.23 7.17
CA ILE A 10 -14.33 -5.32 5.76
C ILE A 10 -13.32 -4.24 5.37
N THR A 11 -13.42 -3.05 5.95
CA THR A 11 -12.47 -1.94 5.76
C THR A 11 -11.18 -2.11 6.56
N ARG A 12 -11.16 -3.04 7.53
CA ARG A 12 -10.04 -3.28 8.45
C ARG A 12 -9.61 -2.04 9.24
N LEU A 13 -10.52 -1.10 9.50
CA LEU A 13 -10.25 0.15 10.24
C LEU A 13 -9.64 -0.08 11.63
N LYS A 14 -10.00 -1.19 12.30
CA LYS A 14 -9.40 -1.58 13.59
C LYS A 14 -7.94 -2.03 13.50
N LYS A 15 -7.39 -2.18 12.29
CA LYS A 15 -6.01 -2.63 12.07
C LYS A 15 -5.16 -1.48 11.48
N PRO A 16 -4.62 -0.58 12.32
CA PRO A 16 -3.98 0.65 11.87
C PRO A 16 -2.74 0.43 11.01
N ILE A 17 -2.04 -0.68 11.16
CA ILE A 17 -0.81 -0.99 10.43
C ILE A 17 -1.01 -0.83 8.92
N GLY A 18 -2.16 -1.28 8.37
CA GLY A 18 -2.37 -1.26 6.93
C GLY A 18 -2.42 0.14 6.33
N TYR A 19 -3.17 1.08 6.92
CA TYR A 19 -3.22 2.45 6.41
C TYR A 19 -2.00 3.28 6.81
N MET A 20 -1.34 2.94 7.93
CA MET A 20 -0.08 3.56 8.33
C MET A 20 1.04 3.23 7.35
N LEU A 21 1.14 1.98 6.87
CA LEU A 21 2.11 1.59 5.84
C LEU A 21 1.89 2.34 4.50
N LEU A 22 0.68 2.78 4.22
CA LEU A 22 0.39 3.61 3.05
C LEU A 22 0.66 5.10 3.32
N PHE A 23 0.45 5.56 4.56
CA PHE A 23 0.65 6.94 4.98
C PHE A 23 2.12 7.33 5.11
N TRP A 24 2.97 6.48 5.73
CA TRP A 24 4.36 6.85 6.01
C TRP A 24 5.17 7.23 4.77
N PRO A 25 5.09 6.53 3.63
CA PRO A 25 5.75 6.99 2.41
C PRO A 25 5.31 8.38 1.96
N CYS A 26 4.02 8.72 2.07
CA CYS A 26 3.53 10.07 1.78
C CYS A 26 4.15 11.10 2.73
N ALA A 27 4.19 10.81 4.02
CA ALA A 27 4.77 11.68 5.03
C ALA A 27 6.28 11.88 4.79
N TRP A 28 7.02 10.83 4.42
CA TRP A 28 8.45 10.95 4.08
C TRP A 28 8.67 11.82 2.85
N GLY A 29 7.90 11.62 1.78
CA GLY A 29 8.00 12.45 0.58
C GLY A 29 7.66 13.91 0.83
N LEU A 30 6.63 14.16 1.62
CA LEU A 30 6.22 15.49 2.06
C LEU A 30 7.32 16.18 2.89
N THR A 31 7.91 15.45 3.85
CA THR A 31 8.99 15.96 4.71
C THR A 31 10.26 16.26 3.93
N LEU A 32 10.61 15.42 2.93
CA LEU A 32 11.74 15.66 2.04
C LEU A 32 11.55 16.90 1.17
N ALA A 33 10.30 17.21 0.79
CA ALA A 33 9.97 18.36 -0.04
C ALA A 33 9.91 19.68 0.77
N TYR A 34 9.66 19.60 2.08
CA TYR A 34 9.46 20.75 2.96
C TYR A 34 10.77 21.52 3.18
N ASP A 35 10.76 22.82 2.86
CA ASP A 35 11.80 23.77 3.27
C ASP A 35 11.30 24.55 4.50
N PHE A 36 12.18 24.87 5.46
CA PHE A 36 11.84 25.69 6.64
C PHE A 36 11.32 27.10 6.31
N LYS A 37 11.41 27.51 5.05
CA LYS A 37 10.80 28.76 4.55
C LYS A 37 9.33 28.60 4.18
N ASP A 38 8.88 27.35 4.00
CA ASP A 38 7.49 27.05 3.67
C ASP A 38 6.57 27.23 4.88
N SER A 39 5.27 27.37 4.61
CA SER A 39 4.28 27.46 5.66
C SER A 39 4.14 26.13 6.41
N LEU A 40 4.36 26.15 7.72
CA LEU A 40 4.15 25.00 8.59
C LEU A 40 2.67 24.56 8.59
N ASN A 41 1.75 25.50 8.38
CA ASN A 41 0.31 25.19 8.27
C ASN A 41 0.02 24.37 7.03
N ASP A 42 0.65 24.67 5.88
CA ASP A 42 0.49 23.91 4.64
C ASP A 42 1.07 22.50 4.77
N TYR A 43 2.21 22.37 5.47
CA TYR A 43 2.78 21.06 5.78
C TYR A 43 1.79 20.17 6.57
N PHE A 44 1.21 20.68 7.67
CA PHE A 44 0.25 19.90 8.45
C PHE A 44 -1.07 19.70 7.73
N PHE A 45 -1.48 20.63 6.88
CA PHE A 45 -2.64 20.48 6.02
C PHE A 45 -2.46 19.30 5.07
N TYR A 46 -1.38 19.25 4.27
CA TYR A 46 -1.10 18.15 3.37
C TYR A 46 -0.88 16.82 4.11
N LEU A 47 -0.20 16.86 5.27
CA LEU A 47 0.00 15.68 6.10
C LEU A 47 -1.36 15.06 6.53
N THR A 48 -2.31 15.92 6.91
CA THR A 48 -3.68 15.49 7.27
C THR A 48 -4.42 14.91 6.07
N LEU A 49 -4.32 15.54 4.89
CA LEU A 49 -4.94 15.04 3.66
C LEU A 49 -4.37 13.65 3.28
N PHE A 50 -3.04 13.47 3.36
CA PHE A 50 -2.42 12.17 3.11
C PHE A 50 -2.85 11.11 4.13
N PHE A 51 -3.00 11.48 5.39
CA PHE A 51 -3.49 10.55 6.42
C PHE A 51 -4.92 10.10 6.13
N LEU A 52 -5.83 11.04 5.86
CA LEU A 52 -7.22 10.74 5.49
C LEU A 52 -7.30 9.91 4.20
N GLY A 53 -6.56 10.33 3.16
CA GLY A 53 -6.47 9.60 1.90
C GLY A 53 -5.98 8.17 2.07
N SER A 54 -4.98 7.95 2.92
CA SER A 54 -4.44 6.62 3.22
C SER A 54 -5.46 5.71 3.90
N ILE A 55 -6.24 6.23 4.85
CA ILE A 55 -7.33 5.48 5.50
C ILE A 55 -8.39 5.08 4.46
N LEU A 56 -8.84 6.02 3.64
CA LEU A 56 -9.89 5.81 2.64
C LEU A 56 -9.44 4.82 1.57
N MET A 57 -8.27 5.05 0.96
CA MET A 57 -7.75 4.21 -0.12
C MET A 57 -7.35 2.82 0.36
N ARG A 58 -6.77 2.70 1.56
CA ARG A 58 -6.48 1.38 2.15
C ARG A 58 -7.76 0.60 2.42
N SER A 59 -8.80 1.25 2.94
CA SER A 59 -10.10 0.64 3.19
C SER A 59 -10.75 0.16 1.89
N ALA A 60 -10.78 1.00 0.86
CA ALA A 60 -11.28 0.63 -0.47
C ALA A 60 -10.48 -0.54 -1.06
N GLY A 61 -9.15 -0.49 -1.00
CA GLY A 61 -8.26 -1.55 -1.47
C GLY A 61 -8.49 -2.89 -0.75
N CYS A 62 -8.75 -2.88 0.56
CA CYS A 62 -9.10 -4.10 1.31
C CYS A 62 -10.40 -4.72 0.79
N ILE A 63 -11.42 -3.91 0.53
CA ILE A 63 -12.70 -4.38 0.01
C ILE A 63 -12.54 -4.97 -1.39
N VAL A 64 -11.83 -4.27 -2.28
CA VAL A 64 -11.56 -4.75 -3.65
C VAL A 64 -10.79 -6.07 -3.62
N ASN A 65 -9.75 -6.16 -2.78
CA ASN A 65 -9.00 -7.40 -2.60
C ASN A 65 -9.90 -8.55 -2.12
N ASP A 66 -10.75 -8.33 -1.12
CA ASP A 66 -11.65 -9.35 -0.60
C ASP A 66 -12.73 -9.76 -1.65
N ILE A 67 -13.15 -8.84 -2.55
CA ILE A 67 -14.03 -9.17 -3.70
C ILE A 67 -13.30 -10.10 -4.67
N LEU A 68 -12.06 -9.75 -5.05
CA LEU A 68 -11.25 -10.52 -6.00
C LEU A 68 -10.86 -11.90 -5.46
N ASP A 69 -10.59 -11.99 -4.16
CA ASP A 69 -10.11 -13.21 -3.51
C ASP A 69 -11.21 -14.07 -2.85
N LYS A 70 -12.49 -13.68 -2.98
CA LYS A 70 -13.62 -14.32 -2.30
C LYS A 70 -13.58 -15.84 -2.34
N GLU A 71 -13.34 -16.46 -3.50
CA GLU A 71 -13.35 -17.91 -3.66
C GLU A 71 -12.07 -18.59 -3.12
N PHE A 72 -10.94 -17.87 -3.07
CA PHE A 72 -9.72 -18.33 -2.43
C PHE A 72 -9.82 -18.23 -0.90
N ASP A 73 -10.35 -17.12 -0.41
CA ASP A 73 -10.52 -16.86 1.03
C ASP A 73 -11.40 -17.91 1.73
N LYS A 74 -12.40 -18.46 1.04
CA LYS A 74 -13.23 -19.56 1.55
C LYS A 74 -12.44 -20.85 1.84
N LYS A 75 -11.32 -21.05 1.16
CA LYS A 75 -10.51 -22.28 1.24
C LYS A 75 -9.39 -22.20 2.27
N VAL A 76 -9.08 -21.00 2.77
CA VAL A 76 -8.00 -20.72 3.70
C VAL A 76 -8.55 -20.52 5.10
N GLU A 77 -8.07 -21.29 6.08
CA GLU A 77 -8.57 -21.30 7.46
C GLU A 77 -8.57 -19.89 8.09
N ARG A 78 -7.51 -19.11 7.85
CA ARG A 78 -7.35 -17.74 8.38
C ARG A 78 -8.32 -16.72 7.80
N THR A 79 -8.86 -16.96 6.60
CA THR A 79 -9.64 -15.96 5.84
C THR A 79 -11.08 -16.37 5.56
N LYS A 80 -11.46 -17.63 5.81
CA LYS A 80 -12.83 -18.15 5.56
C LYS A 80 -13.93 -17.37 6.27
N ASP A 81 -13.62 -16.78 7.44
CA ASP A 81 -14.58 -16.03 8.25
C ASP A 81 -14.73 -14.56 7.85
N ARG A 82 -13.94 -14.07 6.87
CA ARG A 82 -14.08 -12.71 6.34
C ARG A 82 -15.51 -12.45 5.86
N PRO A 83 -16.05 -11.21 6.00
CA PRO A 83 -17.44 -10.90 5.70
C PRO A 83 -17.89 -11.29 4.29
N LEU A 84 -17.03 -11.15 3.29
CA LEU A 84 -17.34 -11.56 1.90
C LEU A 84 -17.24 -13.07 1.68
N ALA A 85 -16.21 -13.72 2.22
CA ALA A 85 -16.00 -15.16 2.09
C ALA A 85 -17.12 -15.94 2.81
N SER A 86 -17.51 -15.51 4.02
CA SER A 86 -18.57 -16.11 4.83
C SER A 86 -20.00 -15.73 4.38
N GLY A 87 -20.15 -14.84 3.40
CA GLY A 87 -21.46 -14.43 2.89
C GLY A 87 -22.22 -13.42 3.78
N LYS A 88 -21.60 -12.87 4.83
CA LYS A 88 -22.20 -11.85 5.71
C LYS A 88 -22.50 -10.54 4.97
N VAL A 89 -21.81 -10.27 3.89
CA VAL A 89 -22.02 -9.13 2.99
C VAL A 89 -22.04 -9.58 1.54
N SER A 90 -22.94 -9.00 0.73
CA SER A 90 -22.96 -9.26 -0.70
C SER A 90 -21.84 -8.51 -1.42
N TRP A 91 -21.33 -9.09 -2.52
CA TRP A 91 -20.28 -8.42 -3.31
C TRP A 91 -20.73 -7.07 -3.89
N LYS A 92 -22.05 -6.93 -4.19
CA LYS A 92 -22.64 -5.68 -4.69
C LYS A 92 -22.58 -4.58 -3.64
N LEU A 93 -22.94 -4.88 -2.40
CA LEU A 93 -22.88 -3.93 -1.30
C LEU A 93 -21.43 -3.56 -0.96
N ALA A 94 -20.54 -4.55 -0.97
CA ALA A 94 -19.11 -4.31 -0.78
C ALA A 94 -18.53 -3.37 -1.87
N LEU A 95 -18.92 -3.58 -3.13
CA LEU A 95 -18.52 -2.69 -4.24
C LEU A 95 -19.02 -1.26 -4.03
N ILE A 96 -20.26 -1.08 -3.57
CA ILE A 96 -20.80 0.25 -3.24
C ILE A 96 -19.94 0.91 -2.16
N TYR A 97 -19.58 0.19 -1.09
CA TYR A 97 -18.69 0.72 -0.05
C TYR A 97 -17.34 1.14 -0.62
N ALA A 98 -16.72 0.33 -1.49
CA ALA A 98 -15.45 0.67 -2.12
C ALA A 98 -15.58 1.92 -2.99
N LEU A 99 -16.64 2.05 -3.79
CA LEU A 99 -16.88 3.22 -4.64
C LEU A 99 -17.08 4.50 -3.82
N VAL A 100 -17.85 4.43 -2.72
CA VAL A 100 -18.03 5.59 -1.81
C VAL A 100 -16.70 6.02 -1.19
N LEU A 101 -15.88 5.06 -0.74
CA LEU A 101 -14.56 5.36 -0.18
C LEU A 101 -13.62 5.97 -1.22
N CYS A 102 -13.63 5.46 -2.46
CA CYS A 102 -12.86 6.04 -3.57
C CYS A 102 -13.33 7.45 -3.91
N LEU A 103 -14.65 7.72 -3.90
CA LEU A 103 -15.19 9.06 -4.13
C LEU A 103 -14.75 10.04 -3.04
N LEU A 104 -14.82 9.64 -1.76
CA LEU A 104 -14.33 10.45 -0.66
C LEU A 104 -12.82 10.71 -0.76
N ALA A 105 -12.04 9.70 -1.13
CA ALA A 105 -10.61 9.86 -1.37
C ALA A 105 -10.32 10.79 -2.55
N PHE A 106 -11.14 10.75 -3.60
CA PHE A 106 -11.03 11.68 -4.72
C PHE A 106 -11.32 13.13 -4.30
N ILE A 107 -12.33 13.37 -3.45
CA ILE A 107 -12.59 14.72 -2.89
C ILE A 107 -11.38 15.23 -2.09
N VAL A 108 -10.74 14.35 -1.29
CA VAL A 108 -9.49 14.69 -0.59
C VAL A 108 -8.39 15.03 -1.59
N LEU A 109 -8.25 14.25 -2.68
CA LEU A 109 -7.24 14.44 -3.71
C LEU A 109 -7.37 15.78 -4.45
N LEU A 110 -8.57 16.30 -4.62
CA LEU A 110 -8.83 17.59 -5.30
C LEU A 110 -8.22 18.81 -4.57
N ASN A 111 -7.74 18.64 -3.35
CA ASN A 111 -7.04 19.70 -2.60
C ASN A 111 -5.54 19.79 -2.91
N PHE A 112 -5.01 18.91 -3.76
CA PHE A 112 -3.61 18.94 -4.18
C PHE A 112 -3.46 19.70 -5.51
N ASN A 113 -2.22 20.01 -5.88
CA ASN A 113 -1.92 20.56 -7.19
C ASN A 113 -2.22 19.57 -8.33
N LEU A 114 -2.44 20.09 -9.53
CA LEU A 114 -2.85 19.29 -10.70
C LEU A 114 -1.83 18.19 -11.04
N PHE A 115 -0.53 18.46 -10.89
CA PHE A 115 0.52 17.49 -11.17
C PHE A 115 0.43 16.27 -10.26
N THR A 116 0.26 16.49 -8.95
CA THR A 116 0.06 15.43 -7.95
C THR A 116 -1.24 14.66 -8.20
N ILE A 117 -2.34 15.34 -8.59
CA ILE A 117 -3.61 14.69 -8.95
C ILE A 117 -3.41 13.71 -10.12
N ILE A 118 -2.74 14.16 -11.19
CA ILE A 118 -2.48 13.32 -12.37
C ILE A 118 -1.65 12.09 -12.00
N LEU A 119 -0.59 12.27 -11.21
CA LEU A 119 0.24 11.15 -10.73
C LEU A 119 -0.54 10.18 -9.85
N ALA A 120 -1.37 10.69 -8.93
CA ALA A 120 -2.19 9.86 -8.06
C ALA A 120 -3.21 9.04 -8.86
N LEU A 121 -3.90 9.64 -9.83
CA LEU A 121 -4.81 8.92 -10.72
C LEU A 121 -4.07 7.89 -11.59
N GLY A 122 -2.87 8.24 -12.07
CA GLY A 122 -2.00 7.32 -12.82
C GLY A 122 -1.54 6.09 -12.02
N SER A 123 -1.52 6.17 -10.67
CA SER A 123 -1.20 5.03 -9.81
C SER A 123 -2.36 4.05 -9.59
N MET A 124 -3.62 4.44 -9.90
CA MET A 124 -4.80 3.64 -9.62
C MET A 124 -4.80 2.26 -10.32
N PRO A 125 -4.44 2.13 -11.62
CA PRO A 125 -4.34 0.82 -12.25
C PRO A 125 -3.41 -0.12 -11.49
N LEU A 126 -2.28 0.38 -11.00
CA LEU A 126 -1.33 -0.40 -10.21
C LEU A 126 -1.94 -0.82 -8.87
N ALA A 127 -2.62 0.10 -8.16
CA ALA A 127 -3.26 -0.16 -6.88
C ALA A 127 -4.37 -1.22 -6.94
N PHE A 128 -5.09 -1.30 -8.06
CA PHE A 128 -6.17 -2.30 -8.22
C PHE A 128 -5.70 -3.61 -8.85
N THR A 129 -4.55 -3.64 -9.52
CA THR A 129 -4.04 -4.85 -10.18
C THR A 129 -3.03 -5.63 -9.34
N TYR A 130 -2.29 -4.97 -8.40
CA TYR A 130 -1.27 -5.66 -7.61
C TYR A 130 -1.80 -6.91 -6.85
N PRO A 131 -3.06 -6.96 -6.33
CA PRO A 131 -3.52 -8.17 -5.64
C PRO A 131 -3.63 -9.40 -6.54
N LEU A 132 -3.77 -9.17 -7.86
CA LEU A 132 -3.84 -10.25 -8.85
C LEU A 132 -2.47 -10.88 -9.13
N MET A 133 -1.38 -10.16 -8.83
CA MET A 133 -0.01 -10.59 -9.17
C MET A 133 0.37 -11.94 -8.54
N LYS A 134 -0.16 -12.28 -7.35
CA LYS A 134 0.04 -13.57 -6.71
C LYS A 134 -0.45 -14.78 -7.53
N ARG A 135 -1.29 -14.57 -8.55
CA ARG A 135 -1.79 -15.60 -9.47
C ARG A 135 -0.85 -15.81 -10.65
N TYR A 136 -0.12 -14.78 -11.05
CA TYR A 136 0.68 -14.78 -12.28
C TYR A 136 2.18 -14.89 -12.02
N THR A 137 2.70 -14.22 -11.00
CA THR A 137 4.14 -14.10 -10.75
C THR A 137 4.54 -14.44 -9.32
N TYR A 138 5.79 -14.84 -9.13
CA TYR A 138 6.40 -15.02 -7.80
C TYR A 138 6.86 -13.72 -7.14
N TRP A 139 6.53 -12.56 -7.73
CA TRP A 139 6.95 -11.23 -7.25
C TRP A 139 5.80 -10.31 -6.78
N PRO A 140 4.68 -10.82 -6.21
CA PRO A 140 3.60 -9.94 -5.76
C PRO A 140 4.06 -8.92 -4.72
N GLN A 141 5.04 -9.27 -3.87
CA GLN A 141 5.62 -8.39 -2.85
C GLN A 141 6.37 -7.20 -3.47
N LEU A 142 7.00 -7.38 -4.63
CA LEU A 142 7.61 -6.27 -5.38
C LEU A 142 6.54 -5.30 -5.89
N PHE A 143 5.45 -5.82 -6.47
CA PHE A 143 4.33 -5.00 -6.92
C PHE A 143 3.67 -4.26 -5.75
N LEU A 144 3.55 -4.90 -4.59
CA LEU A 144 3.11 -4.24 -3.36
C LEU A 144 4.05 -3.09 -2.99
N GLY A 145 5.36 -3.33 -3.00
CA GLY A 145 6.38 -2.32 -2.71
C GLY A 145 6.28 -1.11 -3.64
N ILE A 146 6.15 -1.33 -4.94
CA ILE A 146 5.95 -0.27 -5.93
C ILE A 146 4.67 0.51 -5.63
N THR A 147 3.56 -0.18 -5.35
CA THR A 147 2.26 0.44 -5.14
C THR A 147 2.19 1.26 -3.84
N PHE A 148 2.64 0.68 -2.72
CA PHE A 148 2.51 1.32 -1.40
C PHE A 148 3.45 2.50 -1.23
N ASN A 149 4.69 2.38 -1.73
CA ASN A 149 5.66 3.45 -1.58
C ASN A 149 5.51 4.56 -2.62
N TYR A 150 4.61 4.43 -3.61
CA TYR A 150 4.33 5.48 -4.57
C TYR A 150 3.89 6.79 -3.89
N GLY A 151 3.32 6.69 -2.70
CA GLY A 151 2.99 7.82 -1.83
C GLY A 151 4.18 8.75 -1.56
N LEU A 152 5.43 8.26 -1.59
CA LEU A 152 6.61 9.08 -1.43
C LEU A 152 6.76 10.09 -2.58
N VAL A 153 6.49 9.66 -3.80
CA VAL A 153 6.48 10.55 -4.98
C VAL A 153 5.36 11.57 -4.86
N LEU A 154 4.16 11.15 -4.43
CA LEU A 154 3.02 12.05 -4.24
C LEU A 154 3.29 13.08 -3.14
N GLY A 155 3.89 12.66 -2.02
CA GLY A 155 4.28 13.57 -0.94
C GLY A 155 5.26 14.63 -1.39
N TRP A 156 6.28 14.26 -2.16
CA TRP A 156 7.23 15.20 -2.75
C TRP A 156 6.57 16.18 -3.70
N THR A 157 5.78 15.68 -4.65
CA THR A 157 5.17 16.52 -5.69
C THR A 157 4.08 17.44 -5.18
N SER A 158 3.51 17.16 -4.00
CA SER A 158 2.49 18.03 -3.38
C SER A 158 3.01 19.44 -3.06
N PHE A 159 4.30 19.60 -2.77
CA PHE A 159 4.95 20.89 -2.59
C PHE A 159 5.70 21.37 -3.81
N THR A 160 6.40 20.46 -4.50
CA THR A 160 7.39 20.86 -5.50
C THR A 160 6.85 20.93 -6.92
N GLU A 161 5.70 20.32 -7.18
CA GLU A 161 5.06 20.21 -8.50
C GLU A 161 5.98 19.59 -9.60
N GLN A 162 7.03 18.91 -9.19
CA GLN A 162 8.01 18.31 -10.10
C GLN A 162 8.58 17.01 -9.55
N ILE A 163 9.10 16.15 -10.44
CA ILE A 163 9.83 14.96 -10.06
C ILE A 163 11.32 15.31 -9.96
N SER A 164 11.99 14.76 -8.96
CA SER A 164 13.44 14.88 -8.80
C SER A 164 14.08 13.51 -8.52
N LEU A 165 15.40 13.43 -8.65
CA LEU A 165 16.13 12.19 -8.43
C LEU A 165 16.10 11.76 -6.96
N ILE A 166 16.10 12.70 -6.03
CA ILE A 166 16.16 12.43 -4.58
C ILE A 166 14.96 11.57 -4.12
N PRO A 167 13.69 11.99 -4.33
CA PRO A 167 12.55 11.15 -3.94
C PRO A 167 12.49 9.82 -4.71
N LEU A 168 12.99 9.76 -5.94
CA LEU A 168 13.02 8.50 -6.70
C LEU A 168 14.01 7.50 -6.12
N LEU A 169 15.19 7.93 -5.67
CA LEU A 169 16.15 7.07 -4.98
C LEU A 169 15.59 6.56 -3.66
N PHE A 170 14.92 7.42 -2.91
CA PHE A 170 14.29 7.04 -1.65
C PHE A 170 13.12 6.07 -1.88
N TYR A 171 12.31 6.31 -2.91
CA TYR A 171 11.25 5.41 -3.35
C TYR A 171 11.79 4.02 -3.71
N PHE A 172 12.90 3.96 -4.44
CA PHE A 172 13.56 2.70 -4.78
C PHE A 172 13.98 1.92 -3.52
N GLY A 173 14.63 2.56 -2.56
CA GLY A 173 14.98 1.94 -1.27
C GLY A 173 13.75 1.43 -0.50
N ALA A 174 12.67 2.22 -0.46
CA ALA A 174 11.44 1.87 0.21
C ALA A 174 10.74 0.65 -0.44
N ILE A 175 10.85 0.48 -1.78
CA ILE A 175 10.37 -0.72 -2.47
C ILE A 175 11.08 -1.97 -1.95
N PHE A 176 12.41 -1.94 -1.82
CA PHE A 176 13.16 -3.10 -1.32
C PHE A 176 12.91 -3.38 0.15
N TRP A 177 12.70 -2.32 0.95
CA TRP A 177 12.27 -2.48 2.35
C TRP A 177 10.93 -3.23 2.43
N THR A 178 9.95 -2.80 1.63
CA THR A 178 8.64 -3.46 1.55
C THR A 178 8.78 -4.90 1.06
N LEU A 179 9.57 -5.14 0.03
CA LEU A 179 9.85 -6.47 -0.50
C LEU A 179 10.43 -7.40 0.58
N GLY A 180 11.34 -6.90 1.41
CA GLY A 180 11.94 -7.65 2.51
C GLY A 180 10.92 -8.00 3.58
N TYR A 181 10.25 -7.01 4.18
CA TYR A 181 9.33 -7.27 5.30
C TYR A 181 8.09 -8.07 4.88
N ASP A 182 7.55 -7.82 3.67
CA ASP A 182 6.35 -8.56 3.23
C ASP A 182 6.69 -10.00 2.83
N THR A 183 7.93 -10.25 2.37
CA THR A 183 8.43 -11.63 2.22
C THR A 183 8.51 -12.36 3.56
N ILE A 184 8.97 -11.69 4.63
CA ILE A 184 8.97 -12.26 6.00
C ILE A 184 7.54 -12.54 6.44
N TYR A 185 6.64 -11.58 6.25
CA TYR A 185 5.22 -11.75 6.60
C TYR A 185 4.58 -12.92 5.86
N GLY A 186 4.91 -13.10 4.59
CA GLY A 186 4.38 -14.17 3.74
C GLY A 186 4.81 -15.59 4.16
N TYR A 187 5.82 -15.76 5.04
CA TYR A 187 6.16 -17.08 5.57
C TYR A 187 5.05 -17.74 6.39
N GLN A 188 4.14 -16.96 6.95
CA GLN A 188 3.00 -17.47 7.71
C GLN A 188 2.01 -18.25 6.83
N ASP A 189 1.90 -17.86 5.57
CA ASP A 189 0.88 -18.38 4.65
C ASP A 189 1.44 -19.39 3.63
N ILE A 190 2.73 -19.71 3.66
CA ILE A 190 3.39 -20.56 2.62
C ILE A 190 2.64 -21.90 2.39
N LYS A 191 2.25 -22.57 3.47
CA LYS A 191 1.60 -23.89 3.37
C LYS A 191 0.26 -23.79 2.65
N ASP A 192 -0.55 -22.80 3.02
CA ASP A 192 -1.86 -22.60 2.42
C ASP A 192 -1.75 -22.11 0.98
N ASP A 193 -0.82 -21.18 0.71
CA ASP A 193 -0.56 -20.62 -0.62
C ASP A 193 -0.06 -21.71 -1.60
N GLU A 194 0.84 -22.62 -1.16
CA GLU A 194 1.31 -23.75 -1.98
C GLU A 194 0.16 -24.71 -2.35
N ILE A 195 -0.75 -25.01 -1.42
CA ILE A 195 -1.89 -25.90 -1.63
C ILE A 195 -2.88 -25.33 -2.68
N ILE A 196 -3.14 -24.01 -2.62
CA ILE A 196 -4.10 -23.35 -3.53
C ILE A 196 -3.43 -22.81 -4.81
N GLY A 197 -2.11 -23.03 -4.97
CA GLY A 197 -1.37 -22.69 -6.19
C GLY A 197 -1.07 -21.19 -6.34
N LEU A 198 -1.04 -20.42 -5.25
CA LEU A 198 -0.61 -19.02 -5.26
C LEU A 198 0.92 -18.92 -5.30
N LYS A 199 1.41 -17.77 -5.76
CA LYS A 199 2.84 -17.50 -5.94
C LYS A 199 3.25 -16.33 -5.05
N SER A 200 4.45 -16.46 -4.43
CA SER A 200 5.03 -15.39 -3.60
C SER A 200 6.55 -15.47 -3.59
N THR A 201 7.23 -14.39 -3.20
CA THR A 201 8.68 -14.39 -2.96
C THR A 201 9.04 -15.31 -1.79
N SER A 202 8.17 -15.44 -0.80
CA SER A 202 8.32 -16.34 0.34
C SER A 202 8.42 -17.80 -0.11
N ILE A 203 7.60 -18.22 -1.07
CA ILE A 203 7.68 -19.56 -1.69
C ILE A 203 8.95 -19.67 -2.54
N LYS A 204 9.22 -18.67 -3.40
CA LYS A 204 10.36 -18.69 -4.34
C LYS A 204 11.70 -18.80 -3.63
N PHE A 205 11.88 -18.06 -2.55
CA PHE A 205 13.14 -17.97 -1.81
C PHE A 205 13.16 -18.78 -0.51
N LYS A 206 12.24 -19.71 -0.33
CA LYS A 206 12.12 -20.58 0.86
C LYS A 206 13.45 -21.21 1.28
N LYS A 207 14.28 -21.65 0.30
CA LYS A 207 15.60 -22.26 0.58
C LYS A 207 16.71 -21.26 0.85
N ASN A 208 16.66 -20.06 0.27
CA ASN A 208 17.69 -19.03 0.33
C ASN A 208 17.19 -17.73 0.97
N SER A 209 16.26 -17.84 1.94
CA SER A 209 15.59 -16.69 2.55
C SER A 209 16.54 -15.69 3.17
N LYS A 210 17.56 -16.16 3.90
CA LYS A 210 18.55 -15.28 4.58
C LYS A 210 19.32 -14.41 3.58
N LEU A 211 19.80 -14.99 2.48
CA LEU A 211 20.53 -14.26 1.45
C LEU A 211 19.64 -13.24 0.75
N PHE A 212 18.41 -13.65 0.39
CA PHE A 212 17.46 -12.74 -0.26
C PHE A 212 17.12 -11.53 0.63
N LEU A 213 16.80 -11.78 1.90
CA LEU A 213 16.49 -10.71 2.85
C LEU A 213 17.71 -9.81 3.10
N PHE A 214 18.90 -10.39 3.21
CA PHE A 214 20.14 -9.60 3.34
C PHE A 214 20.34 -8.68 2.14
N LEU A 215 20.12 -9.14 0.91
CA LEU A 215 20.22 -8.31 -0.29
C LEU A 215 19.18 -7.19 -0.29
N CYS A 216 17.91 -7.48 0.05
CA CYS A 216 16.87 -6.45 0.14
C CYS A 216 17.23 -5.37 1.17
N LEU A 217 17.71 -5.76 2.36
CA LEU A 217 18.07 -4.81 3.41
C LEU A 217 19.36 -4.03 3.08
N SER A 218 20.33 -4.64 2.39
CA SER A 218 21.55 -3.96 1.95
C SER A 218 21.27 -2.82 0.98
N LEU A 219 20.27 -2.98 0.09
CA LEU A 219 19.86 -1.93 -0.85
C LEU A 219 19.27 -0.70 -0.17
N ILE A 220 18.71 -0.84 1.03
CA ILE A 220 18.24 0.28 1.85
C ILE A 220 19.41 1.18 2.25
N HIS A 221 20.51 0.61 2.66
CA HIS A 221 21.70 1.37 3.06
C HIS A 221 22.36 2.10 1.88
N ILE A 222 22.26 1.56 0.66
CA ILE A 222 22.76 2.22 -0.56
C ILE A 222 21.92 3.47 -0.87
N SER A 223 20.61 3.45 -0.55
CA SER A 223 19.72 4.59 -0.75
C SER A 223 19.73 5.61 0.40
N GLU A 224 20.42 5.34 1.51
CA GLU A 224 20.65 6.36 2.53
C GLU A 224 21.46 7.51 1.89
N PRO A 225 20.98 8.77 1.99
CA PRO A 225 21.78 9.89 1.53
C PRO A 225 23.10 9.87 2.31
N THR A 226 24.17 9.52 1.62
CA THR A 226 25.51 9.66 2.17
C THR A 226 25.58 11.07 2.74
N ARG A 227 25.81 11.19 4.06
CA ARG A 227 26.05 12.47 4.72
C ARG A 227 27.08 13.16 3.86
N LEU A 228 26.65 14.16 3.10
CA LEU A 228 27.56 15.15 2.55
C LEU A 228 28.20 15.79 3.76
N ARG A 229 29.39 15.28 4.13
CA ARG A 229 30.27 15.94 5.08
C ARG A 229 30.77 17.18 4.34
N HIS A 230 30.22 18.31 4.70
CA HIS A 230 30.84 19.63 4.50
C HIS A 230 31.31 20.12 5.83
#